data_94ecd21a465e4bf104cb463abfadd58c
#
_entry.id   94ecd21a465e4bf104cb463abfadd58c
#
_cell.length_a   1.000
_cell.length_b   1.000
_cell.length_c   1.000
_cell.angle_alpha   90.00
_cell.angle_beta   90.00
_cell.angle_gamma   90.00
#
_symmetry.space_group_name_H-M   'P 1'
#
loop_
_entity.id
_entity.type
_entity.pdbx_description
1 polymer ?
#
loop_
_entity_poly.entity_id
_entity_poly.type
_entity_poly.pdbx_seq_one_letter_code
_entity_poly.pdbx_strand_id
1 'polypeptide(L)'
;DSERPDKVLVTHYANPPFLIPTVELVRTQYTSDETISKVCDFYAKLGKRPIVAQKEVPGFILNRLQLALFREALWLVENGVATPQDVDFGIKSSIGRRWSVAGVFEVFELAGLDLASEIGRHIFPHLSTEKEVPRVLLEKVASGDVGAKSGKGFYEWAPESVEELQQRVARALVTIESWQDFHSL
;
A
#
# COMPACT_ATOMS: atom_id res chain seq x y z
N ASP A 1 -20.22 0.80 22.20
CA ASP A 1 -21.47 1.54 22.32
C ASP A 1 -21.14 3.00 22.60
N SER A 2 -21.37 3.88 21.60
CA SER A 2 -21.18 5.32 21.71
C SER A 2 -22.54 6.01 21.78
N GLU A 3 -22.68 7.02 22.64
CA GLU A 3 -23.88 7.89 22.68
C GLU A 3 -23.99 8.75 21.41
N ARG A 4 -22.89 8.92 20.69
CA ARG A 4 -22.82 9.72 19.47
C ARG A 4 -22.16 8.92 18.33
N PRO A 5 -22.82 7.86 17.82
CA PRO A 5 -22.26 7.01 16.79
C PRO A 5 -22.02 7.76 15.46
N ASP A 6 -22.76 8.85 15.24
CA ASP A 6 -22.58 9.78 14.12
C ASP A 6 -21.21 10.48 14.11
N LYS A 7 -20.54 10.55 15.28
CA LYS A 7 -19.21 11.15 15.46
C LYS A 7 -18.06 10.15 15.56
N VAL A 8 -18.34 8.87 15.33
CA VAL A 8 -17.33 7.81 15.39
C VAL A 8 -16.87 7.45 13.99
N LEU A 9 -15.55 7.39 13.81
CA LEU A 9 -14.88 6.84 12.61
C LEU A 9 -13.54 6.23 13.03
N VAL A 10 -12.95 5.44 12.15
CA VAL A 10 -11.57 4.95 12.33
C VAL A 10 -10.60 5.86 11.60
N THR A 11 -9.46 6.14 12.21
CA THR A 11 -8.33 6.79 11.54
C THR A 11 -7.16 5.82 11.47
N HIS A 12 -6.65 5.58 10.27
CA HIS A 12 -5.53 4.67 10.04
C HIS A 12 -4.39 5.39 9.33
N TYR A 13 -3.19 5.33 9.88
CA TYR A 13 -2.02 6.00 9.36
C TYR A 13 -1.16 5.02 8.55
N ALA A 14 -0.67 5.49 7.41
CA ALA A 14 0.39 4.79 6.70
C ALA A 14 1.73 4.94 7.45
N ASN A 15 2.51 3.86 7.51
CA ASN A 15 3.76 3.81 8.25
C ASN A 15 4.97 4.13 7.33
N PRO A 16 5.90 4.99 7.72
CA PRO A 16 5.99 5.74 8.99
C PRO A 16 5.15 7.03 8.96
N PRO A 17 4.31 7.28 9.99
CA PRO A 17 3.30 8.33 9.94
C PRO A 17 3.85 9.75 9.98
N PHE A 18 5.12 9.93 10.35
CA PHE A 18 5.79 11.24 10.34
C PHE A 18 6.39 11.58 8.97
N LEU A 19 6.54 10.63 8.05
CA LEU A 19 7.03 10.84 6.68
C LEU A 19 5.92 10.71 5.65
N ILE A 20 4.92 9.86 5.89
CA ILE A 20 3.82 9.64 4.96
C ILE A 20 2.64 10.53 5.37
N PRO A 21 2.19 11.43 4.47
CA PRO A 21 1.13 12.38 4.81
C PRO A 21 -0.26 11.74 4.85
N THR A 22 -0.48 10.60 4.20
CA THR A 22 -1.79 9.99 4.05
C THR A 22 -2.34 9.47 5.38
N VAL A 23 -3.62 9.76 5.64
CA VAL A 23 -4.42 9.16 6.69
C VAL A 23 -5.74 8.65 6.12
N GLU A 24 -6.09 7.40 6.39
CA GLU A 24 -7.39 6.85 6.01
C GLU A 24 -8.43 7.17 7.07
N LEU A 25 -9.53 7.77 6.65
CA LEU A 25 -10.72 8.00 7.45
C LEU A 25 -11.76 6.96 7.04
N VAL A 26 -12.08 6.04 7.93
CA VAL A 26 -12.98 4.93 7.63
C VAL A 26 -14.33 5.16 8.26
N ARG A 27 -15.35 5.28 7.44
CA ARG A 27 -16.73 5.45 7.90
C ARG A 27 -17.27 4.16 8.50
N THR A 28 -17.94 4.29 9.63
CA THR A 28 -18.90 3.29 10.09
C THR A 28 -20.23 3.50 9.37
N GLN A 29 -21.19 2.60 9.54
CA GLN A 29 -22.55 2.78 9.01
C GLN A 29 -23.30 3.99 9.62
N TYR A 30 -22.80 4.55 10.71
CA TYR A 30 -23.42 5.66 11.43
C TYR A 30 -22.72 7.00 11.24
N THR A 31 -21.47 7.01 10.77
CA THR A 31 -20.66 8.22 10.66
C THR A 31 -21.32 9.24 9.75
N SER A 32 -21.55 10.46 10.24
CA SER A 32 -22.18 11.53 9.45
C SER A 32 -21.19 12.17 8.46
N ASP A 33 -21.72 12.74 7.37
CA ASP A 33 -20.91 13.51 6.41
C ASP A 33 -20.27 14.73 7.05
N GLU A 34 -20.97 15.37 7.99
CA GLU A 34 -20.43 16.49 8.76
C GLU A 34 -19.19 16.09 9.56
N THR A 35 -19.20 14.91 10.18
CA THR A 35 -18.05 14.37 10.92
C THR A 35 -16.89 14.12 10.00
N ILE A 36 -17.11 13.48 8.84
CA ILE A 36 -16.05 13.25 7.85
C ILE A 36 -15.45 14.57 7.39
N SER A 37 -16.29 15.55 7.00
CA SER A 37 -15.79 16.85 6.55
C SER A 37 -14.93 17.54 7.61
N LYS A 38 -15.40 17.59 8.86
CA LYS A 38 -14.65 18.20 9.96
C LYS A 38 -13.30 17.52 10.21
N VAL A 39 -13.26 16.19 10.14
CA VAL A 39 -12.04 15.43 10.36
C VAL A 39 -11.08 15.58 9.18
N CYS A 40 -11.59 15.62 7.93
CA CYS A 40 -10.78 15.95 6.77
C CYS A 40 -10.11 17.32 6.92
N ASP A 41 -10.90 18.35 7.25
CA ASP A 41 -10.39 19.71 7.46
C ASP A 41 -9.35 19.79 8.59
N PHE A 42 -9.58 19.05 9.67
CA PHE A 42 -8.63 18.93 10.78
C PHE A 42 -7.29 18.36 10.33
N TYR A 43 -7.30 17.23 9.64
CA TYR A 43 -6.07 16.61 9.16
C TYR A 43 -5.38 17.44 8.07
N ALA A 44 -6.13 18.06 7.17
CA ALA A 44 -5.57 18.94 6.15
C ALA A 44 -4.83 20.14 6.79
N LYS A 45 -5.38 20.75 7.85
CA LYS A 45 -4.71 21.80 8.61
C LYS A 45 -3.41 21.35 9.30
N LEU A 46 -3.27 20.05 9.57
CA LEU A 46 -2.05 19.44 10.11
C LEU A 46 -1.05 19.02 9.01
N GLY A 47 -1.29 19.39 7.75
CA GLY A 47 -0.45 18.98 6.62
C GLY A 47 -0.63 17.53 6.22
N LYS A 48 -1.67 16.83 6.71
CA LYS A 48 -2.00 15.48 6.29
C LYS A 48 -2.92 15.47 5.08
N ARG A 49 -2.93 14.35 4.37
CA ARG A 49 -3.77 14.11 3.18
C ARG A 49 -4.78 13.02 3.49
N PRO A 50 -5.97 13.40 4.00
CA PRO A 50 -7.00 12.44 4.35
C PRO A 50 -7.61 11.82 3.09
N ILE A 51 -7.78 10.49 3.09
CA ILE A 51 -8.57 9.73 2.13
C ILE A 51 -9.73 9.05 2.85
N VAL A 52 -10.88 8.90 2.19
CA VAL A 52 -12.09 8.40 2.84
C VAL A 52 -12.47 7.03 2.30
N ALA A 53 -12.45 6.03 3.17
CA ALA A 53 -13.07 4.74 2.90
C ALA A 53 -14.57 4.85 3.23
N GLN A 54 -15.43 4.73 2.22
CA GLN A 54 -16.88 4.89 2.33
C GLN A 54 -17.56 3.74 3.10
N LYS A 55 -16.86 2.62 3.26
CA LYS A 55 -17.30 1.45 4.03
C LYS A 55 -16.13 0.84 4.77
N GLU A 56 -16.39 0.35 5.96
CA GLU A 56 -15.45 -0.48 6.67
C GLU A 56 -15.33 -1.85 5.97
N VAL A 57 -14.12 -2.18 5.57
CA VAL A 57 -13.75 -3.49 5.03
C VAL A 57 -12.40 -3.90 5.62
N PRO A 58 -12.12 -5.20 5.81
CA PRO A 58 -10.83 -5.65 6.31
C PRO A 58 -9.67 -5.11 5.45
N GLY A 59 -8.71 -4.42 6.11
CA GLY A 59 -7.53 -3.83 5.45
C GLY A 59 -7.76 -2.48 4.77
N PHE A 60 -8.96 -1.92 4.84
CA PHE A 60 -9.35 -0.61 4.28
C PHE A 60 -8.87 -0.44 2.81
N ILE A 61 -8.33 0.72 2.42
CA ILE A 61 -7.84 0.96 1.06
C ILE A 61 -6.36 0.55 0.96
N LEU A 62 -5.49 1.12 1.80
CA LEU A 62 -4.04 1.00 1.64
C LEU A 62 -3.55 -0.43 1.83
N ASN A 63 -3.94 -1.08 2.94
CA ASN A 63 -3.52 -2.45 3.20
C ASN A 63 -4.07 -3.42 2.16
N ARG A 64 -5.29 -3.21 1.66
CA ARG A 64 -5.85 -4.06 0.60
C ARG A 64 -5.03 -4.01 -0.68
N LEU A 65 -4.68 -2.80 -1.14
CA LEU A 65 -3.87 -2.63 -2.35
C LEU A 65 -2.46 -3.20 -2.17
N GLN A 66 -1.83 -2.90 -1.02
CA GLN A 66 -0.49 -3.40 -0.72
C GLN A 66 -0.46 -4.93 -0.61
N LEU A 67 -1.42 -5.55 0.08
CA LEU A 67 -1.45 -7.00 0.25
C LEU A 67 -1.92 -7.73 -1.01
N ALA A 68 -2.73 -7.10 -1.87
CA ALA A 68 -3.05 -7.68 -3.18
C ALA A 68 -1.79 -7.79 -4.05
N LEU A 69 -0.96 -6.74 -4.08
CA LEU A 69 0.34 -6.77 -4.76
C LEU A 69 1.29 -7.80 -4.13
N PHE A 70 1.36 -7.84 -2.79
CA PHE A 70 2.24 -8.78 -2.10
C PHE A 70 1.81 -10.24 -2.30
N ARG A 71 0.50 -10.53 -2.34
CA ARG A 71 -0.01 -11.88 -2.65
C ARG A 71 0.45 -12.34 -4.03
N GLU A 72 0.36 -11.48 -5.04
CA GLU A 72 0.84 -11.80 -6.38
C GLU A 72 2.36 -11.96 -6.43
N ALA A 73 3.10 -11.11 -5.72
CA ALA A 73 4.56 -11.24 -5.60
C ALA A 73 4.97 -12.59 -4.96
N LEU A 74 4.27 -13.03 -3.92
CA LEU A 74 4.49 -14.35 -3.28
C LEU A 74 4.17 -15.48 -4.24
N TRP A 75 3.09 -15.37 -5.02
CA TRP A 75 2.72 -16.37 -6.02
C TRP A 75 3.81 -16.53 -7.09
N LEU A 76 4.35 -15.44 -7.60
CA LEU A 76 5.44 -15.47 -8.58
C LEU A 76 6.68 -16.19 -8.04
N VAL A 77 7.02 -15.95 -6.77
CA VAL A 77 8.17 -16.60 -6.12
C VAL A 77 7.89 -18.07 -5.84
N GLU A 78 6.72 -18.41 -5.30
CA GLU A 78 6.34 -19.79 -4.95
C GLU A 78 6.29 -20.70 -6.17
N ASN A 79 5.84 -20.18 -7.31
CA ASN A 79 5.76 -20.92 -8.57
C ASN A 79 7.06 -20.84 -9.42
N GLY A 80 8.13 -20.28 -8.88
CA GLY A 80 9.42 -20.21 -9.55
C GLY A 80 9.44 -19.34 -10.82
N VAL A 81 8.48 -18.42 -10.94
CA VAL A 81 8.40 -17.48 -12.07
C VAL A 81 9.48 -16.40 -11.96
N ALA A 82 9.75 -15.93 -10.74
CA ALA A 82 10.74 -14.90 -10.48
C ALA A 82 11.37 -15.08 -9.09
N THR A 83 12.56 -14.53 -8.89
CA THR A 83 13.17 -14.41 -7.56
C THR A 83 12.57 -13.20 -6.81
N PRO A 84 12.63 -13.17 -5.46
CA PRO A 84 12.25 -11.97 -4.69
C PRO A 84 12.98 -10.70 -5.17
N GLN A 85 14.27 -10.86 -5.55
CA GLN A 85 15.10 -9.78 -6.07
C GLN A 85 14.56 -9.21 -7.39
N ASP A 86 14.15 -10.09 -8.31
CA ASP A 86 13.61 -9.68 -9.62
C ASP A 86 12.25 -8.99 -9.47
N VAL A 87 11.37 -9.52 -8.58
CA VAL A 87 10.08 -8.88 -8.27
C VAL A 87 10.30 -7.47 -7.72
N ASP A 88 11.15 -7.33 -6.71
CA ASP A 88 11.46 -6.04 -6.10
C ASP A 88 12.11 -5.07 -7.09
N PHE A 89 13.03 -5.56 -7.92
CA PHE A 89 13.67 -4.76 -8.95
C PHE A 89 12.65 -4.29 -9.99
N GLY A 90 11.78 -5.19 -10.44
CA GLY A 90 10.71 -4.89 -11.38
C GLY A 90 9.78 -3.79 -10.86
N ILE A 91 9.34 -3.89 -9.60
CA ILE A 91 8.51 -2.85 -8.97
C ILE A 91 9.27 -1.53 -8.89
N LYS A 92 10.48 -1.53 -8.32
CA LYS A 92 11.27 -0.30 -8.09
C LYS A 92 11.70 0.40 -9.39
N SER A 93 11.94 -0.35 -10.46
CA SER A 93 12.42 0.21 -11.72
C SER A 93 11.31 0.57 -12.71
N SER A 94 10.07 0.13 -12.48
CA SER A 94 8.96 0.33 -13.42
C SER A 94 7.70 0.91 -12.76
N ILE A 95 6.78 0.05 -12.33
CA ILE A 95 5.44 0.47 -11.89
C ILE A 95 5.49 1.37 -10.66
N GLY A 96 6.34 1.08 -9.69
CA GLY A 96 6.50 1.89 -8.48
C GLY A 96 7.01 3.31 -8.75
N ARG A 97 7.79 3.50 -9.81
CA ARG A 97 8.26 4.84 -10.22
C ARG A 97 7.11 5.72 -10.69
N ARG A 98 6.18 5.15 -11.46
CA ARG A 98 4.98 5.88 -11.92
C ARG A 98 4.04 6.19 -10.78
N TRP A 99 3.82 5.21 -9.89
CA TRP A 99 2.93 5.35 -8.75
C TRP A 99 3.41 6.34 -7.69
N SER A 100 4.65 6.80 -7.79
CA SER A 100 5.15 7.90 -6.96
C SER A 100 4.58 9.27 -7.37
N VAL A 101 4.01 9.39 -8.57
CA VAL A 101 3.54 10.68 -9.13
C VAL A 101 2.15 10.59 -9.75
N ALA A 102 1.63 9.40 -9.99
CA ALA A 102 0.31 9.18 -10.58
C ALA A 102 -0.35 7.96 -9.93
N GLY A 103 -1.63 8.04 -9.65
CA GLY A 103 -2.41 6.95 -9.09
C GLY A 103 -2.65 5.82 -10.09
N VAL A 104 -3.16 4.69 -9.58
CA VAL A 104 -3.42 3.50 -10.43
C VAL A 104 -4.42 3.83 -11.53
N PHE A 105 -5.52 4.52 -11.22
CA PHE A 105 -6.53 4.89 -12.21
C PHE A 105 -5.98 5.88 -13.24
N GLU A 106 -5.25 6.91 -12.80
CA GLU A 106 -4.62 7.89 -13.69
C GLU A 106 -3.70 7.21 -14.71
N VAL A 107 -2.86 6.28 -14.27
CA VAL A 107 -1.94 5.55 -15.15
C VAL A 107 -2.70 4.72 -16.19
N PHE A 108 -3.79 4.05 -15.80
CA PHE A 108 -4.58 3.23 -16.71
C PHE A 108 -5.45 4.07 -17.65
N GLU A 109 -5.97 5.21 -17.21
CA GLU A 109 -6.69 6.15 -18.07
C GLU A 109 -5.77 6.79 -19.12
N LEU A 110 -4.54 7.14 -18.74
CA LEU A 110 -3.55 7.63 -19.73
C LEU A 110 -3.22 6.60 -20.81
N ALA A 111 -3.27 5.30 -20.48
CA ALA A 111 -3.05 4.22 -21.44
C ALA A 111 -4.29 3.91 -22.30
N GLY A 112 -5.47 4.29 -21.83
CA GLY A 112 -6.78 3.98 -22.40
C GLY A 112 -7.47 2.81 -21.70
N LEU A 113 -8.71 3.02 -21.27
CA LEU A 113 -9.48 2.01 -20.54
C LEU A 113 -9.91 0.83 -21.43
N ASP A 114 -10.01 1.03 -22.74
CA ASP A 114 -10.20 -0.02 -23.73
C ASP A 114 -9.03 -0.99 -23.76
N LEU A 115 -7.79 -0.47 -23.83
CA LEU A 115 -6.58 -1.27 -23.73
C LEU A 115 -6.47 -1.95 -22.35
N ALA A 116 -6.78 -1.23 -21.27
CA ALA A 116 -6.78 -1.80 -19.92
C ALA A 116 -7.78 -2.96 -19.78
N SER A 117 -8.96 -2.83 -20.39
CA SER A 117 -9.98 -3.89 -20.43
C SER A 117 -9.50 -5.13 -21.18
N GLU A 118 -8.83 -4.93 -22.32
CA GLU A 118 -8.28 -6.03 -23.14
C GLU A 118 -7.20 -6.80 -22.38
N ILE A 119 -6.24 -6.07 -21.79
CA ILE A 119 -5.19 -6.64 -20.95
C ILE A 119 -5.81 -7.37 -19.75
N GLY A 120 -6.80 -6.76 -19.09
CA GLY A 120 -7.49 -7.34 -17.94
C GLY A 120 -8.19 -8.66 -18.27
N ARG A 121 -8.89 -8.75 -19.40
CA ARG A 121 -9.52 -10.02 -19.86
C ARG A 121 -8.49 -11.15 -20.01
N HIS A 122 -7.27 -10.81 -20.43
CA HIS A 122 -6.23 -11.78 -20.65
C HIS A 122 -5.50 -12.15 -19.35
N ILE A 123 -5.23 -11.19 -18.47
CA ILE A 123 -4.36 -11.41 -17.30
C ILE A 123 -5.14 -11.77 -16.03
N PHE A 124 -6.29 -11.13 -15.74
CA PHE A 124 -7.04 -11.37 -14.50
C PHE A 124 -7.38 -12.84 -14.23
N PRO A 125 -7.73 -13.68 -15.23
CA PRO A 125 -7.99 -15.11 -14.99
C PRO A 125 -6.78 -15.88 -14.46
N HIS A 126 -5.57 -15.34 -14.62
CA HIS A 126 -4.30 -15.98 -14.25
C HIS A 126 -3.66 -15.40 -13.00
N LEU A 127 -4.20 -14.31 -12.44
CA LEU A 127 -3.71 -13.75 -11.18
C LEU A 127 -4.09 -14.65 -10.01
N SER A 128 -3.28 -14.62 -8.96
CA SER A 128 -3.54 -15.36 -7.73
C SER A 128 -4.88 -14.98 -7.10
N THR A 129 -5.71 -15.99 -6.83
CA THR A 129 -6.98 -15.87 -6.09
C THR A 129 -6.91 -16.48 -4.70
N GLU A 130 -5.71 -16.81 -4.23
CA GLU A 130 -5.49 -17.44 -2.94
C GLU A 130 -6.06 -16.60 -1.80
N LYS A 131 -6.80 -17.26 -0.89
CA LYS A 131 -7.36 -16.65 0.31
C LYS A 131 -6.52 -16.90 1.54
N GLU A 132 -5.77 -17.99 1.52
CA GLU A 132 -4.86 -18.38 2.58
C GLU A 132 -3.48 -17.73 2.40
N VAL A 133 -2.71 -17.69 3.47
CA VAL A 133 -1.32 -17.24 3.42
C VAL A 133 -0.49 -18.22 2.59
N PRO A 134 0.23 -17.78 1.54
CA PRO A 134 1.01 -18.66 0.69
C PRO A 134 2.06 -19.46 1.47
N ARG A 135 2.31 -20.69 1.05
CA ARG A 135 3.18 -21.64 1.72
C ARG A 135 4.61 -21.12 1.88
N VAL A 136 5.14 -20.45 0.87
CA VAL A 136 6.48 -19.86 0.89
C VAL A 136 6.67 -18.88 2.05
N LEU A 137 5.62 -18.13 2.43
CA LEU A 137 5.67 -17.21 3.56
C LEU A 137 5.52 -17.97 4.89
N LEU A 138 4.63 -18.98 4.97
CA LEU A 138 4.44 -19.80 6.16
C LEU A 138 5.71 -20.57 6.53
N GLU A 139 6.41 -21.12 5.54
CA GLU A 139 7.68 -21.83 5.72
C GLU A 139 8.76 -20.90 6.28
N LYS A 140 8.84 -19.66 5.80
CA LYS A 140 9.74 -18.64 6.35
C LYS A 140 9.46 -18.35 7.83
N VAL A 141 8.18 -18.15 8.18
CA VAL A 141 7.76 -17.91 9.55
C VAL A 141 8.07 -19.12 10.45
N ALA A 142 7.76 -20.32 9.97
CA ALA A 142 8.00 -21.58 10.73
C ALA A 142 9.49 -21.85 10.97
N SER A 143 10.37 -21.46 10.04
CA SER A 143 11.83 -21.58 10.20
C SER A 143 12.45 -20.46 11.05
N GLY A 144 11.69 -19.46 11.48
CA GLY A 144 12.19 -18.29 12.19
C GLY A 144 12.83 -17.22 11.31
N ASP A 145 12.80 -17.40 9.98
CA ASP A 145 13.32 -16.46 8.97
C ASP A 145 12.32 -15.29 8.76
N VAL A 146 12.08 -14.51 9.80
CA VAL A 146 11.00 -13.50 9.83
C VAL A 146 11.43 -12.10 9.39
N GLY A 147 12.44 -12.02 8.55
CA GLY A 147 12.93 -10.78 7.94
C GLY A 147 13.99 -10.05 8.76
N ALA A 148 14.07 -8.73 8.63
CA ALA A 148 15.11 -7.90 9.22
C ALA A 148 15.28 -8.10 10.76
N LYS A 149 14.19 -8.32 11.48
CA LYS A 149 14.21 -8.56 12.95
C LYS A 149 14.89 -9.86 13.37
N SER A 150 15.01 -10.84 12.47
CA SER A 150 15.73 -12.10 12.71
C SER A 150 17.06 -12.19 11.94
N GLY A 151 17.41 -11.15 11.19
CA GLY A 151 18.58 -11.14 10.32
C GLY A 151 18.39 -11.91 9.00
N LYS A 152 17.26 -12.58 8.82
CA LYS A 152 17.01 -13.41 7.65
C LYS A 152 15.52 -13.48 7.29
N GLY A 153 15.23 -13.56 6.00
CA GLY A 153 13.89 -13.69 5.43
C GLY A 153 13.98 -14.14 3.97
N PHE A 154 13.37 -13.41 3.06
CA PHE A 154 13.65 -13.52 1.63
C PHE A 154 15.03 -12.97 1.27
N TYR A 155 15.62 -12.20 2.18
CA TYR A 155 16.96 -11.62 2.12
C TYR A 155 17.73 -11.93 3.41
N GLU A 156 19.05 -11.87 3.31
CA GLU A 156 19.93 -11.75 4.46
C GLU A 156 19.99 -10.28 4.89
N TRP A 157 19.92 -10.03 6.21
CA TRP A 157 19.85 -8.69 6.78
C TRP A 157 20.94 -8.47 7.83
N ALA A 158 21.94 -7.70 7.48
CA ALA A 158 22.86 -7.13 8.47
C ALA A 158 22.21 -5.85 9.07
N PRO A 159 22.52 -5.49 10.33
CA PRO A 159 22.00 -4.25 10.94
C PRO A 159 22.24 -3.02 10.07
N GLU A 160 23.41 -2.91 9.48
CA GLU A 160 23.82 -1.81 8.59
C GLU A 160 22.95 -1.74 7.33
N SER A 161 22.63 -2.88 6.72
CA SER A 161 21.78 -2.93 5.52
C SER A 161 20.34 -2.55 5.81
N VAL A 162 19.86 -2.84 7.02
CA VAL A 162 18.52 -2.38 7.49
C VAL A 162 18.50 -0.86 7.63
N GLU A 163 19.52 -0.31 8.29
CA GLU A 163 19.65 1.14 8.49
C GLU A 163 19.79 1.88 7.16
N GLU A 164 20.63 1.38 6.25
CA GLU A 164 20.78 1.93 4.89
C GLU A 164 19.46 1.95 4.13
N LEU A 165 18.67 0.86 4.19
CA LEU A 165 17.38 0.81 3.53
C LEU A 165 16.40 1.83 4.14
N GLN A 166 16.34 1.92 5.47
CA GLN A 166 15.47 2.87 6.17
C GLN A 166 15.83 4.32 5.80
N GLN A 167 17.11 4.66 5.82
CA GLN A 167 17.59 5.99 5.43
C GLN A 167 17.31 6.31 3.96
N ARG A 168 17.47 5.31 3.07
CA ARG A 168 17.16 5.48 1.64
C ARG A 168 15.67 5.75 1.43
N VAL A 169 14.80 4.99 2.10
CA VAL A 169 13.35 5.21 2.05
C VAL A 169 12.98 6.58 2.60
N ALA A 170 13.53 6.96 3.75
CA ALA A 170 13.24 8.27 4.37
C ALA A 170 13.65 9.43 3.44
N ARG A 171 14.86 9.38 2.87
CA ARG A 171 15.32 10.42 1.91
C ARG A 171 14.42 10.49 0.67
N ALA A 172 14.01 9.33 0.13
CA ALA A 172 13.12 9.29 -1.03
C ALA A 172 11.76 9.91 -0.71
N LEU A 173 11.16 9.57 0.43
CA LEU A 173 9.87 10.13 0.87
C LEU A 173 9.93 11.65 1.05
N VAL A 174 10.99 12.18 1.67
CA VAL A 174 11.20 13.63 1.79
C VAL A 174 11.34 14.30 0.43
N THR A 175 12.07 13.68 -0.49
CA THR A 175 12.23 14.20 -1.85
C THR A 175 10.91 14.22 -2.61
N ILE A 176 10.15 13.12 -2.55
CA ILE A 176 8.84 13.02 -3.20
C ILE A 176 7.88 14.06 -2.62
N GLU A 177 7.88 14.29 -1.31
CA GLU A 177 7.01 15.28 -0.67
C GLU A 177 7.33 16.72 -1.13
N SER A 178 8.57 17.00 -1.57
CA SER A 178 8.94 18.28 -2.14
C SER A 178 8.40 18.53 -3.56
N TRP A 179 7.89 17.50 -4.23
CA TRP A 179 7.25 17.63 -5.55
C TRP A 179 5.84 18.20 -5.36
N GLN A 180 5.62 19.43 -5.80
CA GLN A 180 4.44 20.21 -5.43
C GLN A 180 3.13 19.81 -6.13
N ASP A 181 3.17 18.93 -7.15
CA ASP A 181 2.06 18.75 -8.08
C ASP A 181 1.19 17.49 -7.86
N PHE A 182 1.17 16.94 -6.64
CA PHE A 182 0.32 15.78 -6.32
C PHE A 182 -1.20 16.07 -6.26
N HIS A 183 -1.64 17.29 -6.56
CA HIS A 183 -2.96 17.77 -6.20
C HIS A 183 -3.87 18.14 -7.37
N SER A 184 -3.47 17.93 -8.59
CA SER A 184 -4.14 18.53 -9.74
C SER A 184 -4.82 17.55 -10.68
N LEU A 185 -5.73 16.72 -10.17
CA LEU A 185 -6.87 16.28 -10.98
C LEU A 185 -8.14 16.43 -10.18
#